data_3ecf1151d55f562ff3700b4917c2d842
#
_entry.id   3ecf1151d55f562ff3700b4917c2d842
#
_cell.length_a   1.000
_cell.length_b   1.000
_cell.length_c   1.000
_cell.angle_alpha   90.00
_cell.angle_beta   90.00
_cell.angle_gamma   90.00
#
_symmetry.space_group_name_H-M   'P 1'
#
loop_
_entity.id
_entity.type
_entity.pdbx_description
1 polymer ?
#
loop_
_entity_poly.entity_id
_entity_poly.type
_entity_poly.pdbx_seq_one_letter_code
_entity_poly.pdbx_strand_id
1 'polypeptide(L)'
;MLESIRILIIFAAFLLIGYFPGNSSASIPNEVHTLSQYHFTTPPGLQNKVGFWKKIYSEYSTHHALVHDTQNLNIVYEVVYLGNKPLSRRARERKLEKVKRKYRAILRKIAKSKNKDRLKGDEKRVFNLVKKNFYKASRNIRAQLGQKDRFRKGIERSGLYINKIKKILKRYNLPEEISVLPHVESSFQIGAYSSAGAA
;
A
#
# COMPACT_ATOMS: atom_id res chain seq x y z
N MET A 1 -6.54 -17.45 6.46
CA MET A 1 -6.35 -16.05 6.90
C MET A 1 -5.12 -15.39 6.27
N LEU A 2 -3.94 -15.99 6.31
CA LEU A 2 -2.71 -15.45 5.67
C LEU A 2 -2.81 -15.35 4.13
N GLU A 3 -3.42 -16.32 3.47
CA GLU A 3 -3.66 -16.31 2.01
C GLU A 3 -4.63 -15.20 1.61
N SER A 4 -5.71 -14.99 2.35
CA SER A 4 -6.67 -13.91 2.09
C SER A 4 -6.02 -12.53 2.20
N ILE A 5 -5.04 -12.36 3.09
CA ILE A 5 -4.26 -11.12 3.21
C ILE A 5 -3.36 -10.91 1.99
N ARG A 6 -2.79 -11.96 1.39
CA ARG A 6 -1.97 -11.86 0.18
C ARG A 6 -2.79 -11.34 -1.00
N ILE A 7 -3.99 -11.87 -1.21
CA ILE A 7 -4.89 -11.49 -2.29
C ILE A 7 -5.36 -10.04 -2.13
N LEU A 8 -5.72 -9.65 -0.92
CA LEU A 8 -6.11 -8.30 -0.56
C LEU A 8 -5.06 -7.25 -0.95
N ILE A 9 -3.80 -7.57 -0.72
CA ILE A 9 -2.67 -6.67 -0.97
C ILE A 9 -2.37 -6.55 -2.47
N ILE A 10 -2.60 -7.60 -3.25
CA ILE A 10 -2.44 -7.57 -4.71
C ILE A 10 -3.45 -6.60 -5.33
N PHE A 11 -4.72 -6.63 -4.91
CA PHE A 11 -5.74 -5.72 -5.40
C PHE A 11 -5.49 -4.26 -4.97
N ALA A 12 -5.07 -4.01 -3.72
CA ALA A 12 -4.71 -2.68 -3.26
C ALA A 12 -3.53 -2.08 -4.06
N ALA A 13 -2.58 -2.89 -4.51
CA ALA A 13 -1.47 -2.45 -5.35
C ALA A 13 -1.93 -2.07 -6.77
N PHE A 14 -2.99 -2.67 -7.30
CA PHE A 14 -3.56 -2.35 -8.62
C PHE A 14 -4.35 -1.05 -8.61
N LEU A 15 -5.16 -0.79 -7.59
CA LEU A 15 -6.01 0.41 -7.49
C LEU A 15 -5.22 1.71 -7.29
N LEU A 16 -4.00 1.63 -6.73
CA LEU A 16 -3.17 2.81 -6.47
C LEU A 16 -2.26 3.22 -7.64
N ILE A 17 -2.20 2.43 -8.72
CA ILE A 17 -1.30 2.70 -9.86
C ILE A 17 -1.97 3.55 -10.95
N GLY A 18 -3.29 3.80 -10.88
CA GLY A 18 -3.97 4.75 -11.77
C GLY A 18 -3.72 4.54 -13.28
N TYR A 19 -3.42 3.31 -13.74
CA TYR A 19 -3.16 3.00 -15.13
C TYR A 19 -4.34 2.21 -15.69
N PHE A 20 -5.30 2.93 -16.27
CA PHE A 20 -6.19 2.35 -17.27
C PHE A 20 -5.57 2.64 -18.64
N PRO A 21 -5.04 1.66 -19.35
CA PRO A 21 -4.80 1.82 -20.77
C PRO A 21 -6.16 1.91 -21.48
N GLY A 22 -6.25 2.90 -22.35
CA GLY A 22 -7.45 3.18 -23.12
C GLY A 22 -7.97 1.97 -23.93
N ASN A 23 -9.24 2.07 -24.24
CA ASN A 23 -10.08 1.20 -25.04
C ASN A 23 -9.34 0.29 -26.03
N SER A 24 -9.27 -0.99 -25.70
CA SER A 24 -9.24 -2.04 -26.68
C SER A 24 -10.51 -2.88 -26.49
N SER A 25 -11.37 -2.89 -27.50
CA SER A 25 -12.52 -3.79 -27.59
C SER A 25 -12.02 -5.20 -27.65
N ALA A 26 -11.81 -5.81 -26.49
CA ALA A 26 -11.53 -7.23 -26.39
C ALA A 26 -12.86 -7.95 -26.52
N SER A 27 -13.05 -8.69 -27.62
CA SER A 27 -14.10 -9.70 -27.80
C SER A 27 -14.03 -10.66 -26.61
N ILE A 28 -15.14 -10.82 -25.90
CA ILE A 28 -15.29 -11.78 -24.81
C ILE A 28 -15.16 -13.17 -25.42
N PRO A 29 -14.15 -13.99 -25.05
CA PRO A 29 -14.12 -15.37 -25.51
C PRO A 29 -15.29 -16.12 -24.88
N ASN A 30 -16.06 -16.84 -25.69
CA ASN A 30 -17.22 -17.68 -25.26
C ASN A 30 -16.82 -18.95 -24.51
N GLU A 31 -15.63 -19.03 -23.94
CA GLU A 31 -15.24 -20.13 -23.06
C GLU A 31 -15.38 -19.69 -21.61
N VAL A 32 -16.51 -20.06 -21.00
CA VAL A 32 -16.69 -20.07 -19.56
C VAL A 32 -15.78 -21.16 -18.98
N HIS A 33 -14.47 -20.90 -18.97
CA HIS A 33 -13.56 -21.70 -18.16
C HIS A 33 -13.97 -21.50 -16.69
N THR A 34 -14.26 -22.60 -16.03
CA THR A 34 -14.53 -22.67 -14.59
C THR A 34 -13.41 -21.96 -13.84
N LEU A 35 -13.67 -20.75 -13.39
CA LEU A 35 -12.70 -19.88 -12.67
C LEU A 35 -12.26 -20.45 -11.31
N SER A 36 -12.71 -21.65 -10.96
CA SER A 36 -12.40 -22.36 -9.71
C SER A 36 -10.94 -22.82 -9.57
N GLN A 37 -10.11 -22.68 -10.62
CA GLN A 37 -8.68 -23.06 -10.60
C GLN A 37 -7.72 -21.88 -10.55
N TYR A 38 -8.18 -20.63 -10.54
CA TYR A 38 -7.28 -19.49 -10.50
C TYR A 38 -6.89 -19.15 -9.06
N HIS A 39 -5.79 -19.71 -8.60
CA HIS A 39 -5.09 -19.15 -7.46
C HIS A 39 -4.49 -17.79 -7.88
N PHE A 40 -4.92 -16.71 -7.21
CA PHE A 40 -4.34 -15.38 -7.40
C PHE A 40 -2.89 -15.37 -6.90
N THR A 41 -1.96 -15.71 -7.77
CA THR A 41 -0.52 -15.65 -7.48
C THR A 41 -0.03 -14.21 -7.62
N THR A 42 0.96 -13.83 -6.81
CA THR A 42 1.58 -12.51 -6.97
C THR A 42 2.36 -12.45 -8.28
N PRO A 43 1.99 -11.59 -9.24
CA PRO A 43 2.71 -11.45 -10.49
C PRO A 43 4.20 -11.13 -10.27
N PRO A 44 5.09 -11.57 -11.17
CA PRO A 44 6.50 -11.18 -11.15
C PRO A 44 6.66 -9.65 -11.07
N GLY A 45 7.56 -9.17 -10.21
CA GLY A 45 7.81 -7.73 -10.02
C GLY A 45 6.88 -6.99 -9.05
N LEU A 46 5.80 -7.61 -8.55
CA LEU A 46 4.92 -7.00 -7.55
C LEU A 46 5.23 -7.41 -6.10
N GLN A 47 6.14 -8.36 -5.88
CA GLN A 47 6.45 -8.91 -4.54
C GLN A 47 6.82 -7.81 -3.54
N ASN A 48 7.63 -6.84 -3.96
CA ASN A 48 8.05 -5.72 -3.11
C ASN A 48 6.87 -4.81 -2.72
N LYS A 49 5.95 -4.58 -3.67
CA LYS A 49 4.72 -3.79 -3.41
C LYS A 49 3.81 -4.55 -2.45
N VAL A 50 3.60 -5.83 -2.69
CA VAL A 50 2.83 -6.71 -1.79
C VAL A 50 3.44 -6.74 -0.40
N GLY A 51 4.77 -6.91 -0.28
CA GLY A 51 5.48 -6.90 1.00
C GLY A 51 5.31 -5.60 1.77
N PHE A 52 5.41 -4.45 1.11
CA PHE A 52 5.18 -3.14 1.71
C PHE A 52 3.74 -2.99 2.25
N TRP A 53 2.73 -3.28 1.43
CA TRP A 53 1.33 -3.16 1.83
C TRP A 53 0.96 -4.15 2.92
N LYS A 54 1.52 -5.37 2.89
CA LYS A 54 1.35 -6.33 3.98
C LYS A 54 1.78 -5.73 5.32
N LYS A 55 2.93 -5.05 5.39
CA LYS A 55 3.38 -4.34 6.60
C LYS A 55 2.41 -3.24 7.02
N ILE A 56 1.93 -2.44 6.07
CA ILE A 56 0.96 -1.37 6.34
C ILE A 56 -0.31 -1.90 7.01
N TYR A 57 -0.82 -3.05 6.56
CA TYR A 57 -2.07 -3.62 7.08
C TYR A 57 -1.90 -4.57 8.27
N SER A 58 -0.70 -5.15 8.49
CA SER A 58 -0.50 -6.15 9.54
C SER A 58 0.43 -5.71 10.68
N GLU A 59 1.38 -4.80 10.42
CA GLU A 59 2.38 -4.43 11.41
C GLU A 59 2.15 -3.03 11.99
N TYR A 60 1.82 -2.04 11.15
CA TYR A 60 1.75 -0.64 11.54
C TYR A 60 0.31 -0.14 11.73
N SER A 61 0.00 0.35 12.93
CA SER A 61 -1.28 0.99 13.25
C SER A 61 -1.33 2.43 12.73
N THR A 62 -2.49 3.09 12.86
CA THR A 62 -2.66 4.52 12.54
C THR A 62 -1.81 5.46 13.40
N HIS A 63 -1.14 4.95 14.44
CA HIS A 63 -0.14 5.69 15.23
C HIS A 63 1.25 5.75 14.57
N HIS A 64 1.43 5.11 13.43
CA HIS A 64 2.68 5.05 12.69
C HIS A 64 2.48 5.50 11.24
N ALA A 65 3.51 6.09 10.66
CA ALA A 65 3.58 6.36 9.24
C ALA A 65 4.96 5.98 8.70
N LEU A 66 5.00 5.35 7.54
CA LEU A 66 6.23 4.99 6.85
C LEU A 66 6.57 6.07 5.83
N VAL A 67 7.72 6.71 5.97
CA VAL A 67 8.28 7.62 4.97
C VAL A 67 9.12 6.79 4.02
N HIS A 68 8.72 6.70 2.75
CA HIS A 68 9.24 5.75 1.78
C HIS A 68 9.45 6.36 0.40
N ASP A 69 10.17 5.65 -0.47
CA ASP A 69 10.29 5.96 -1.89
C ASP A 69 9.07 5.40 -2.66
N THR A 70 8.47 6.19 -3.55
CA THR A 70 7.28 5.78 -4.31
C THR A 70 7.59 4.82 -5.44
N GLN A 71 8.81 4.82 -5.96
CA GLN A 71 9.24 3.95 -7.06
C GLN A 71 9.76 2.61 -6.55
N ASN A 72 10.37 2.61 -5.34
CA ASN A 72 10.87 1.40 -4.71
C ASN A 72 10.37 1.31 -3.26
N LEU A 73 9.27 0.62 -3.05
CA LEU A 73 8.63 0.47 -1.73
C LEU A 73 9.47 -0.29 -0.70
N ASN A 74 10.56 -0.97 -1.10
CA ASN A 74 11.53 -1.55 -0.16
C ASN A 74 12.36 -0.47 0.54
N ILE A 75 12.42 0.74 -0.03
CA ILE A 75 13.13 1.87 0.54
C ILE A 75 12.21 2.60 1.51
N VAL A 76 12.28 2.23 2.78
CA VAL A 76 11.64 2.95 3.88
C VAL A 76 12.71 3.76 4.61
N TYR A 77 12.59 5.08 4.52
CA TYR A 77 13.55 6.01 5.14
C TYR A 77 13.40 6.07 6.64
N GLU A 78 12.16 6.12 7.12
CA GLU A 78 11.85 6.23 8.56
C GLU A 78 10.43 5.74 8.84
N VAL A 79 10.26 5.06 9.98
CA VAL A 79 8.95 4.77 10.58
C VAL A 79 8.70 5.86 11.63
N VAL A 80 7.74 6.73 11.36
CA VAL A 80 7.42 7.88 12.20
C VAL A 80 6.33 7.49 13.17
N TYR A 81 6.63 7.53 14.47
CA TYR A 81 5.60 7.42 15.50
C TYR A 81 4.85 8.74 15.65
N LEU A 82 3.53 8.70 15.55
CA LEU A 82 2.66 9.88 15.55
C LEU A 82 2.13 10.26 16.94
N GLY A 83 2.30 9.37 17.92
CA GLY A 83 1.82 9.54 19.29
C GLY A 83 0.63 8.63 19.62
N ASN A 84 0.33 8.50 20.92
CA ASN A 84 -0.77 7.66 21.42
C ASN A 84 -2.16 8.26 21.15
N LYS A 85 -2.24 9.58 21.07
CA LYS A 85 -3.49 10.28 20.77
C LYS A 85 -3.57 10.63 19.29
N PRO A 86 -4.73 10.51 18.66
CA PRO A 86 -4.90 10.87 17.25
C PRO A 86 -4.55 12.34 17.03
N LEU A 87 -3.66 12.60 16.08
CA LEU A 87 -3.34 13.95 15.65
C LEU A 87 -4.41 14.46 14.70
N SER A 88 -4.70 15.77 14.74
CA SER A 88 -5.46 16.39 13.66
C SER A 88 -4.76 16.18 12.31
N ARG A 89 -5.53 16.21 11.22
CA ARG A 89 -4.97 16.07 9.86
C ARG A 89 -3.80 17.04 9.62
N ARG A 90 -3.98 18.32 9.96
CA ARG A 90 -2.95 19.36 9.78
C ARG A 90 -1.70 19.11 10.63
N ALA A 91 -1.85 18.67 11.89
CA ALA A 91 -0.72 18.37 12.77
C ALA A 91 0.09 17.18 12.24
N ARG A 92 -0.59 16.12 11.80
CA ARG A 92 0.02 14.95 11.19
C ARG A 92 0.78 15.31 9.91
N GLU A 93 0.15 16.07 9.01
CA GLU A 93 0.76 16.52 7.76
C GLU A 93 2.02 17.34 8.02
N ARG A 94 1.98 18.30 8.96
CA ARG A 94 3.19 19.08 9.36
C ARG A 94 4.32 18.18 9.88
N LYS A 95 3.99 17.22 10.75
CA LYS A 95 5.01 16.29 11.30
C LYS A 95 5.66 15.46 10.19
N LEU A 96 4.85 14.89 9.30
CA LEU A 96 5.34 14.06 8.19
C LEU A 96 6.10 14.89 7.15
N GLU A 97 5.67 16.11 6.85
CA GLU A 97 6.38 16.99 5.94
C GLU A 97 7.78 17.40 6.47
N LYS A 98 7.92 17.60 7.78
CA LYS A 98 9.23 17.83 8.41
C LYS A 98 10.18 16.65 8.14
N VAL A 99 9.71 15.42 8.32
CA VAL A 99 10.50 14.20 8.08
C VAL A 99 10.82 14.03 6.59
N LYS A 100 9.85 14.23 5.71
CA LYS A 100 10.08 14.18 4.26
C LYS A 100 11.11 15.20 3.80
N ARG A 101 11.06 16.43 4.33
CA ARG A 101 12.07 17.48 4.05
C ARG A 101 13.46 17.07 4.49
N LYS A 102 13.60 16.48 5.69
CA LYS A 102 14.87 15.93 6.19
C LYS A 102 15.48 14.97 5.16
N TYR A 103 14.73 13.98 4.70
CA TYR A 103 15.23 12.97 3.75
C TYR A 103 15.48 13.52 2.35
N ARG A 104 14.68 14.48 1.88
CA ARG A 104 14.96 15.21 0.63
C ARG A 104 16.31 15.92 0.70
N ALA A 105 16.59 16.61 1.81
CA ALA A 105 17.87 17.32 2.01
C ALA A 105 19.04 16.33 2.04
N ILE A 106 18.94 15.24 2.78
CA ILE A 106 19.96 14.19 2.85
C ILE A 106 20.25 13.63 1.45
N LEU A 107 19.24 13.23 0.70
CA LEU A 107 19.40 12.67 -0.64
C LEU A 107 20.04 13.65 -1.62
N ARG A 108 19.63 14.93 -1.58
CA ARG A 108 20.25 15.98 -2.39
C ARG A 108 21.71 16.23 -2.02
N LYS A 109 22.04 16.21 -0.71
CA LYS A 109 23.42 16.32 -0.23
C LYS A 109 24.26 15.15 -0.72
N ILE A 110 23.77 13.91 -0.59
CA ILE A 110 24.44 12.71 -1.11
C ILE A 110 24.63 12.81 -2.62
N ALA A 111 23.64 13.27 -3.38
CA ALA A 111 23.74 13.43 -4.83
C ALA A 111 24.89 14.38 -5.23
N LYS A 112 25.09 15.47 -4.48
CA LYS A 112 26.12 16.48 -4.74
C LYS A 112 27.49 16.10 -4.19
N SER A 113 27.60 15.20 -3.22
CA SER A 113 28.86 14.84 -2.59
C SER A 113 29.80 14.14 -3.58
N LYS A 114 31.01 14.64 -3.72
CA LYS A 114 32.09 14.01 -4.54
C LYS A 114 32.71 12.80 -3.82
N ASN A 115 32.86 12.90 -2.49
CA ASN A 115 33.44 11.82 -1.66
C ASN A 115 32.34 11.19 -0.78
N LYS A 116 32.00 9.92 -1.07
CA LYS A 116 30.96 9.17 -0.35
C LYS A 116 31.47 8.55 0.97
N ASP A 117 32.77 8.45 1.15
CA ASP A 117 33.38 7.85 2.35
C ASP A 117 33.23 8.76 3.56
N ARG A 118 33.05 10.07 3.34
CA ARG A 118 32.83 11.07 4.40
C ARG A 118 31.41 11.10 4.93
N LEU A 119 30.46 10.35 4.34
CA LEU A 119 29.08 10.29 4.80
C LEU A 119 29.00 9.57 6.16
N LYS A 120 28.25 10.15 7.12
CA LYS A 120 28.08 9.62 8.47
C LYS A 120 26.59 9.56 8.86
N GLY A 121 26.27 8.79 9.89
CA GLY A 121 24.92 8.71 10.44
C GLY A 121 23.84 8.43 9.40
N ASP A 122 22.77 9.23 9.38
CA ASP A 122 21.66 9.10 8.45
C ASP A 122 22.10 9.20 6.98
N GLU A 123 23.11 9.99 6.65
CA GLU A 123 23.61 10.10 5.27
C GLU A 123 24.19 8.77 4.78
N LYS A 124 25.03 8.12 5.60
CA LYS A 124 25.61 6.82 5.26
C LYS A 124 24.54 5.73 5.16
N ARG A 125 23.59 5.72 6.11
CA ARG A 125 22.47 4.80 6.10
C ARG A 125 21.62 4.96 4.83
N VAL A 126 21.23 6.19 4.48
CA VAL A 126 20.42 6.49 3.29
C VAL A 126 21.19 6.18 2.00
N PHE A 127 22.50 6.44 1.97
CA PHE A 127 23.36 6.07 0.85
C PHE A 127 23.32 4.57 0.57
N ASN A 128 23.51 3.75 1.62
CA ASN A 128 23.49 2.30 1.51
C ASN A 128 22.09 1.75 1.14
N LEU A 129 21.02 2.41 1.61
CA LEU A 129 19.65 2.03 1.35
C LEU A 129 19.23 2.30 -0.11
N VAL A 130 19.59 3.46 -0.65
CA VAL A 130 19.14 3.92 -1.99
C VAL A 130 20.11 3.48 -3.09
N LYS A 131 21.41 3.41 -2.80
CA LYS A 131 22.50 2.97 -3.67
C LYS A 131 22.78 3.85 -4.89
N LYS A 132 21.77 4.31 -5.62
CA LYS A 132 21.92 5.12 -6.86
C LYS A 132 20.73 6.08 -7.06
N ASN A 133 20.90 7.00 -8.01
CA ASN A 133 19.82 7.92 -8.43
C ASN A 133 19.25 8.79 -7.29
N PHE A 134 20.10 9.26 -6.35
CA PHE A 134 19.70 10.00 -5.15
C PHE A 134 18.87 11.25 -5.44
N TYR A 135 19.19 11.97 -6.51
CA TYR A 135 18.41 13.15 -6.91
C TYR A 135 16.97 12.76 -7.32
N LYS A 136 16.80 11.69 -8.10
CA LYS A 136 15.49 11.15 -8.45
C LYS A 136 14.74 10.69 -7.21
N ALA A 137 15.39 9.95 -6.32
CA ALA A 137 14.81 9.50 -5.06
C ALA A 137 14.35 10.67 -4.19
N SER A 138 15.07 11.81 -4.17
CA SER A 138 14.65 12.99 -3.40
C SER A 138 13.31 13.59 -3.83
N ARG A 139 12.84 13.31 -5.04
CA ARG A 139 11.53 13.75 -5.56
C ARG A 139 10.41 12.74 -5.32
N ASN A 140 10.76 11.51 -4.99
CA ASN A 140 9.84 10.38 -4.89
C ASN A 140 9.49 10.00 -3.45
N ILE A 141 9.62 10.92 -2.49
CA ILE A 141 9.34 10.64 -1.08
C ILE A 141 7.85 10.87 -0.78
N ARG A 142 7.21 9.83 -0.23
CA ARG A 142 5.84 9.90 0.32
C ARG A 142 5.81 9.37 1.75
N ALA A 143 4.70 9.59 2.42
CA ALA A 143 4.42 9.01 3.73
C ALA A 143 3.10 8.23 3.65
N GLN A 144 3.13 6.98 4.08
CA GLN A 144 1.97 6.10 4.15
C GLN A 144 1.63 5.83 5.61
N LEU A 145 0.38 6.10 6.00
CA LEU A 145 -0.13 5.80 7.33
C LEU A 145 -0.35 4.28 7.47
N GLY A 146 0.01 3.72 8.62
CA GLY A 146 -0.33 2.35 8.97
C GLY A 146 -1.85 2.15 9.08
N GLN A 147 -2.33 0.93 8.85
CA GLN A 147 -3.75 0.59 8.78
C GLN A 147 -4.13 -0.62 9.65
N LYS A 148 -3.19 -1.20 10.41
CA LYS A 148 -3.40 -2.43 11.17
C LYS A 148 -4.67 -2.42 12.03
N ASP A 149 -4.87 -1.35 12.80
CA ASP A 149 -6.00 -1.17 13.69
C ASP A 149 -7.34 -1.05 12.92
N ARG A 150 -7.35 -0.33 11.81
CA ARG A 150 -8.51 -0.21 10.93
C ARG A 150 -8.84 -1.52 10.23
N PHE A 151 -7.80 -2.19 9.74
CA PHE A 151 -7.93 -3.47 9.07
C PHE A 151 -8.50 -4.54 10.01
N ARG A 152 -8.01 -4.61 11.27
CA ARG A 152 -8.57 -5.50 12.29
C ARG A 152 -10.07 -5.26 12.51
N LYS A 153 -10.48 -3.98 12.67
CA LYS A 153 -11.90 -3.63 12.76
C LYS A 153 -12.68 -4.03 11.51
N GLY A 154 -12.08 -3.97 10.33
CA GLY A 154 -12.68 -4.46 9.09
C GLY A 154 -12.90 -5.97 9.12
N ILE A 155 -11.94 -6.75 9.64
CA ILE A 155 -12.09 -8.20 9.82
C ILE A 155 -13.25 -8.51 10.79
N GLU A 156 -13.33 -7.82 11.91
CA GLU A 156 -14.43 -7.99 12.89
C GLU A 156 -15.79 -7.75 12.21
N ARG A 157 -15.94 -6.66 11.46
CA ARG A 157 -17.19 -6.37 10.71
C ARG A 157 -17.50 -7.36 9.61
N SER A 158 -16.48 -7.89 8.93
CA SER A 158 -16.66 -8.82 7.81
C SER A 158 -17.37 -10.11 8.22
N GLY A 159 -17.26 -10.51 9.50
CA GLY A 159 -17.93 -11.70 10.02
C GLY A 159 -19.44 -11.71 9.76
N LEU A 160 -20.08 -10.55 9.68
CA LEU A 160 -21.51 -10.42 9.39
C LEU A 160 -21.87 -10.67 7.90
N TYR A 161 -20.90 -10.50 6.99
CA TYR A 161 -21.18 -10.44 5.55
C TYR A 161 -20.43 -11.47 4.73
N ILE A 162 -19.23 -11.88 5.16
CA ILE A 162 -18.30 -12.64 4.34
C ILE A 162 -18.89 -13.97 3.81
N ASN A 163 -19.63 -14.71 4.66
CA ASN A 163 -20.25 -15.97 4.26
C ASN A 163 -21.36 -15.77 3.21
N LYS A 164 -22.13 -14.68 3.32
CA LYS A 164 -23.17 -14.34 2.34
C LYS A 164 -22.55 -13.94 1.01
N ILE A 165 -21.49 -13.13 1.04
CA ILE A 165 -20.75 -12.71 -0.16
C ILE A 165 -20.17 -13.94 -0.88
N LYS A 166 -19.52 -14.85 -0.16
CA LYS A 166 -18.97 -16.09 -0.74
C LYS A 166 -20.05 -16.96 -1.39
N LYS A 167 -21.21 -17.11 -0.75
CA LYS A 167 -22.35 -17.84 -1.34
C LYS A 167 -22.83 -17.21 -2.65
N ILE A 168 -22.87 -15.87 -2.72
CA ILE A 168 -23.24 -15.15 -3.94
C ILE A 168 -22.18 -15.40 -5.03
N LEU A 169 -20.89 -15.19 -4.72
CA LEU A 169 -19.80 -15.41 -5.67
C LEU A 169 -19.82 -16.82 -6.24
N LYS A 170 -19.99 -17.84 -5.38
CA LYS A 170 -20.11 -19.24 -5.80
C LYS A 170 -21.30 -19.49 -6.76
N ARG A 171 -22.44 -18.84 -6.52
CA ARG A 171 -23.61 -18.94 -7.41
C ARG A 171 -23.33 -18.44 -8.82
N TYR A 172 -22.45 -17.42 -8.95
CA TYR A 172 -22.07 -16.84 -10.24
C TYR A 172 -20.73 -17.40 -10.78
N ASN A 173 -20.24 -18.52 -10.23
CA ASN A 173 -18.95 -19.12 -10.58
C ASN A 173 -17.77 -18.13 -10.50
N LEU A 174 -17.81 -17.20 -9.53
CA LEU A 174 -16.73 -16.25 -9.27
C LEU A 174 -15.82 -16.76 -8.15
N PRO A 175 -14.51 -16.45 -8.19
CA PRO A 175 -13.56 -16.84 -7.15
C PRO A 175 -13.98 -16.30 -5.79
N GLU A 176 -13.98 -17.15 -4.76
CA GLU A 176 -14.36 -16.73 -3.39
C GLU A 176 -13.40 -15.68 -2.80
N GLU A 177 -12.17 -15.65 -3.30
CA GLU A 177 -11.12 -14.68 -2.91
C GLU A 177 -11.56 -13.23 -3.15
N ILE A 178 -12.42 -12.97 -4.12
CA ILE A 178 -12.99 -11.64 -4.38
C ILE A 178 -13.75 -11.10 -3.15
N SER A 179 -14.25 -11.99 -2.30
CA SER A 179 -14.97 -11.61 -1.06
C SER A 179 -14.14 -10.75 -0.10
N VAL A 180 -12.83 -10.68 -0.27
CA VAL A 180 -11.94 -9.87 0.58
C VAL A 180 -11.78 -8.42 0.09
N LEU A 181 -12.23 -8.08 -1.12
CA LEU A 181 -12.12 -6.71 -1.67
C LEU A 181 -12.69 -5.63 -0.75
N PRO A 182 -13.86 -5.80 -0.10
CA PRO A 182 -14.41 -4.78 0.78
C PRO A 182 -13.49 -4.40 1.96
N HIS A 183 -12.50 -5.23 2.32
CA HIS A 183 -11.52 -4.87 3.34
C HIS A 183 -10.65 -3.68 2.93
N VAL A 184 -10.32 -3.56 1.64
CA VAL A 184 -9.51 -2.42 1.13
C VAL A 184 -10.38 -1.25 0.72
N GLU A 185 -11.56 -1.51 0.17
CA GLU A 185 -12.46 -0.45 -0.33
C GLU A 185 -13.10 0.33 0.83
N SER A 186 -13.85 -0.32 1.69
CA SER A 186 -14.63 0.32 2.75
C SER A 186 -14.33 -0.21 4.15
N SER A 187 -13.47 -1.22 4.28
CA SER A 187 -13.31 -2.00 5.51
C SER A 187 -14.66 -2.50 6.06
N PHE A 188 -15.59 -2.89 5.17
CA PHE A 188 -16.96 -3.29 5.49
C PHE A 188 -17.76 -2.24 6.26
N GLN A 189 -17.50 -0.95 6.03
CA GLN A 189 -18.31 0.13 6.60
C GLN A 189 -19.50 0.42 5.67
N ILE A 190 -20.72 0.21 6.18
CA ILE A 190 -21.94 0.61 5.50
C ILE A 190 -21.96 2.15 5.55
N GLY A 191 -22.16 2.81 4.43
CA GLY A 191 -22.15 4.27 4.33
C GLY A 191 -20.75 4.89 4.19
N ALA A 192 -19.73 4.09 3.87
CA ALA A 192 -18.44 4.64 3.44
C ALA A 192 -18.59 5.32 2.06
N TYR A 193 -18.28 6.63 2.02
CA TYR A 193 -18.26 7.38 0.77
C TYR A 193 -16.84 7.61 0.28
N SER A 194 -16.64 7.48 -1.01
CA SER A 194 -15.40 7.87 -1.68
C SER A 194 -15.26 9.40 -1.67
N SER A 195 -14.05 9.90 -1.45
CA SER A 195 -13.74 11.33 -1.61
C SER A 195 -13.89 11.81 -3.07
N ALA A 196 -13.98 10.88 -4.02
CA ALA A 196 -14.24 11.16 -5.43
C ALA A 196 -15.74 11.15 -5.79
N GLY A 197 -16.64 11.02 -4.80
CA GLY A 197 -18.09 11.03 -5.00
C GLY A 197 -18.67 9.72 -5.55
N ALA A 198 -17.90 8.64 -5.63
CA ALA A 198 -18.42 7.33 -5.94
C ALA A 198 -19.01 6.70 -4.66
N ALA A 199 -20.26 6.28 -4.74
CA ALA A 199 -20.97 5.55 -3.69
C ALA A 199 -20.83 4.03 -3.91
#